data_acb44d12c3dcb80fef2324b87facc86e
#
_entry.id   acb44d12c3dcb80fef2324b87facc86e
#
_cell.length_a   1.000
_cell.length_b   1.000
_cell.length_c   1.000
_cell.angle_alpha   90.00
_cell.angle_beta   90.00
_cell.angle_gamma   90.00
#
_symmetry.space_group_name_H-M   'P 1'
#
loop_
_entity.id
_entity.type
_entity.pdbx_description
1 polymer ?
#
loop_
_entity_poly.entity_id
_entity_poly.type
_entity_poly.pdbx_seq_one_letter_code
_entity_poly.pdbx_strand_id
1 'polypeptide(L)'
;MSFQDKLLDSFIAFEQVIDIDNPVHTVRKNALKRFESNGFPTKKDELWKYTSLKSIIQKDYSLSVKSNPNVGLKDVEKYSINDIDSYKIVFVDGVFNPFLSNTTHDGMDICVLSAALSKTKYKKTITLNTLIK
;
A
#
# COMPACT_ATOMS: atom_id res chain seq x y z
N MET A 1 5.18 5.47 24.03
CA MET A 1 4.24 5.40 22.88
C MET A 1 4.32 3.99 22.31
N SER A 2 3.22 3.27 22.24
CA SER A 2 3.19 1.92 21.66
C SER A 2 3.28 2.00 20.13
N PHE A 3 3.60 0.88 19.47
CA PHE A 3 3.57 0.85 18.00
C PHE A 3 2.14 1.05 17.45
N GLN A 4 1.14 0.62 18.21
CA GLN A 4 -0.27 0.90 17.91
C GLN A 4 -0.58 2.39 17.93
N ASP A 5 -0.17 3.13 18.97
CA ASP A 5 -0.37 4.58 19.05
C ASP A 5 0.29 5.29 17.89
N LYS A 6 1.53 4.87 17.55
CA LYS A 6 2.27 5.43 16.40
C LYS A 6 1.53 5.25 15.07
N LEU A 7 0.85 4.11 14.87
CA LEU A 7 0.02 3.86 13.68
C LEU A 7 -1.24 4.73 13.67
N LEU A 8 -1.90 4.89 14.81
CA LEU A 8 -3.09 5.75 14.94
C LEU A 8 -2.75 7.21 14.65
N ASP A 9 -1.66 7.72 15.24
CA ASP A 9 -1.18 9.09 14.99
C ASP A 9 -0.80 9.31 13.52
N SER A 10 -0.17 8.29 12.89
CA SER A 10 0.16 8.32 11.46
C SER A 10 -1.09 8.40 10.58
N PHE A 11 -2.18 7.74 10.97
CA PHE A 11 -3.43 7.84 10.25
C PHE A 11 -4.06 9.22 10.37
N ILE A 12 -4.02 9.84 11.55
CA ILE A 12 -4.49 11.22 11.76
C ILE A 12 -3.71 12.19 10.86
N ALA A 13 -2.39 12.04 10.79
CA ALA A 13 -1.56 12.85 9.90
C ALA A 13 -1.89 12.62 8.42
N PHE A 14 -2.21 11.38 8.03
CA PHE A 14 -2.63 11.04 6.68
C PHE A 14 -3.97 11.68 6.30
N GLU A 15 -4.93 11.79 7.23
CA GLU A 15 -6.22 12.46 6.99
C GLU A 15 -6.07 13.93 6.63
N GLN A 16 -4.99 14.61 7.06
CA GLN A 16 -4.76 16.03 6.74
C GLN A 16 -4.35 16.26 5.28
N VAL A 17 -3.95 15.22 4.55
CA VAL A 17 -3.41 15.33 3.18
C VAL A 17 -4.25 14.63 2.13
N ILE A 18 -5.36 13.99 2.51
CA ILE A 18 -6.25 13.28 1.59
C ILE A 18 -7.59 13.98 1.41
N ASP A 19 -8.28 13.64 0.35
CA ASP A 19 -9.71 13.96 0.18
C ASP A 19 -10.55 13.07 1.10
N ILE A 20 -11.05 13.66 2.19
CA ILE A 20 -11.87 12.97 3.20
C ILE A 20 -13.28 12.64 2.71
N ASP A 21 -13.77 13.31 1.66
CA ASP A 21 -15.09 13.08 1.08
C ASP A 21 -15.08 11.87 0.12
N ASN A 22 -13.91 11.33 -0.17
CA ASN A 22 -13.78 10.13 -0.99
C ASN A 22 -14.44 8.92 -0.29
N PRO A 23 -15.37 8.19 -0.95
CA PRO A 23 -16.05 7.02 -0.37
C PRO A 23 -15.09 5.95 0.21
N VAL A 24 -13.88 5.81 -0.35
CA VAL A 24 -12.86 4.90 0.16
C VAL A 24 -12.40 5.32 1.57
N HIS A 25 -12.50 6.60 1.91
CA HIS A 25 -12.13 7.06 3.24
C HIS A 25 -13.04 6.51 4.34
N THR A 26 -14.33 6.34 4.07
CA THR A 26 -15.25 5.68 5.00
C THR A 26 -14.79 4.26 5.35
N VAL A 27 -14.32 3.51 4.35
CA VAL A 27 -13.77 2.15 4.55
C VAL A 27 -12.52 2.19 5.43
N ARG A 28 -11.62 3.16 5.18
CA ARG A 28 -10.41 3.37 5.98
C ARG A 28 -10.76 3.68 7.44
N LYS A 29 -11.70 4.58 7.68
CA LYS A 29 -12.17 4.93 9.03
C LYS A 29 -12.77 3.73 9.78
N ASN A 30 -13.55 2.91 9.10
CA ASN A 30 -14.12 1.70 9.70
C ASN A 30 -13.04 0.67 10.02
N ALA A 31 -12.01 0.53 9.18
CA ALA A 31 -10.87 -0.32 9.43
C ALA A 31 -10.05 0.19 10.63
N LEU A 32 -9.82 1.51 10.71
CA LEU A 32 -9.12 2.13 11.83
C LEU A 32 -9.84 1.86 13.16
N LYS A 33 -11.16 2.10 13.22
CA LYS A 33 -11.98 1.83 14.44
C LYS A 33 -11.86 0.38 14.89
N ARG A 34 -11.87 -0.58 13.95
CA ARG A 34 -11.66 -2.00 14.30
C ARG A 34 -10.26 -2.25 14.85
N PHE A 35 -9.24 -1.63 14.24
CA PHE A 35 -7.86 -1.76 14.72
C PHE A 35 -7.67 -1.10 16.09
N GLU A 36 -8.28 0.07 16.31
CA GLU A 36 -8.25 0.77 17.61
C GLU A 36 -8.86 -0.09 18.72
N SER A 37 -9.98 -0.77 18.44
CA SER A 37 -10.67 -1.62 19.42
C SER A 37 -9.99 -2.97 19.64
N ASN A 38 -9.47 -3.60 18.60
CA ASN A 38 -8.95 -4.97 18.65
C ASN A 38 -7.42 -5.03 18.78
N GLY A 39 -6.71 -3.98 18.35
CA GLY A 39 -5.25 -3.97 18.27
C GLY A 39 -4.70 -4.95 17.25
N PHE A 40 -3.46 -5.37 17.47
CA PHE A 40 -2.81 -6.39 16.65
C PHE A 40 -3.33 -7.78 16.99
N PRO A 41 -3.48 -8.66 15.99
CA PRO A 41 -3.86 -10.04 16.24
C PRO A 41 -2.81 -10.77 17.06
N THR A 42 -3.27 -11.74 17.83
CA THR A 42 -2.45 -12.56 18.72
C THR A 42 -2.57 -14.04 18.34
N LYS A 43 -1.76 -14.90 18.96
CA LYS A 43 -1.89 -16.36 18.80
C LYS A 43 -3.23 -16.94 19.30
N LYS A 44 -4.06 -16.14 19.98
CA LYS A 44 -5.42 -16.53 20.39
C LYS A 44 -6.40 -16.43 19.22
N ASP A 45 -6.07 -15.64 18.21
CA ASP A 45 -6.86 -15.49 17.01
C ASP A 45 -6.58 -16.68 16.08
N GLU A 46 -7.61 -17.42 15.67
CA GLU A 46 -7.46 -18.69 14.95
C GLU A 46 -6.60 -18.56 13.67
N LEU A 47 -6.78 -17.48 12.89
CA LEU A 47 -5.99 -17.21 11.69
C LEU A 47 -4.51 -16.91 11.98
N TRP A 48 -4.17 -16.53 13.22
CA TRP A 48 -2.82 -16.13 13.65
C TRP A 48 -2.18 -17.12 14.63
N LYS A 49 -2.82 -18.25 14.88
CA LYS A 49 -2.42 -19.26 15.87
C LYS A 49 -0.95 -19.68 15.75
N TYR A 50 -0.46 -19.81 14.52
CA TYR A 50 0.92 -20.22 14.24
C TYR A 50 1.85 -19.06 13.87
N THR A 51 1.37 -17.81 13.86
CA THR A 51 2.12 -16.63 13.47
C THR A 51 2.13 -15.60 14.59
N SER A 52 3.31 -15.18 15.03
CA SER A 52 3.45 -14.16 16.06
C SER A 52 3.98 -12.87 15.47
N LEU A 53 3.25 -11.77 15.65
CA LEU A 53 3.68 -10.42 15.27
C LEU A 53 4.55 -9.74 16.34
N LYS A 54 4.79 -10.39 17.49
CA LYS A 54 5.48 -9.77 18.63
C LYS A 54 6.84 -9.18 18.27
N SER A 55 7.64 -9.89 17.48
CA SER A 55 8.97 -9.42 17.06
C SER A 55 8.93 -8.22 16.10
N ILE A 56 7.82 -8.07 15.36
CA ILE A 56 7.58 -6.93 14.46
C ILE A 56 7.12 -5.72 15.29
N ILE A 57 6.11 -5.91 16.15
CA ILE A 57 5.51 -4.84 16.96
C ILE A 57 6.51 -4.19 17.92
N GLN A 58 7.51 -4.95 18.36
CA GLN A 58 8.55 -4.47 19.29
C GLN A 58 9.65 -3.64 18.61
N LYS A 59 9.72 -3.63 17.29
CA LYS A 59 10.71 -2.84 16.55
C LYS A 59 10.19 -1.41 16.32
N ASP A 60 11.10 -0.46 16.37
CA ASP A 60 10.81 0.93 16.03
C ASP A 60 10.94 1.15 14.52
N TYR A 61 9.83 1.02 13.80
CA TYR A 61 9.77 1.28 12.37
C TYR A 61 9.48 2.75 12.09
N SER A 62 10.16 3.30 11.08
CA SER A 62 9.71 4.54 10.45
C SER A 62 8.49 4.27 9.59
N LEU A 63 7.43 5.05 9.77
CA LEU A 63 6.20 4.98 8.96
C LEU A 63 6.26 5.91 7.74
N SER A 64 7.34 6.70 7.61
CA SER A 64 7.56 7.55 6.45
C SER A 64 8.31 6.76 5.38
N VAL A 65 7.64 6.46 4.27
CA VAL A 65 8.24 5.82 3.10
C VAL A 65 8.76 6.92 2.17
N LYS A 66 10.08 6.99 2.01
CA LYS A 66 10.73 7.88 1.04
C LYS A 66 11.49 7.01 0.05
N SER A 67 11.16 7.13 -1.22
CA SER A 67 11.90 6.45 -2.29
C SER A 67 13.31 7.01 -2.40
N ASN A 68 14.31 6.14 -2.59
CA ASN A 68 15.68 6.56 -2.84
C ASN A 68 15.77 7.17 -4.26
N PRO A 69 16.09 8.47 -4.40
CA PRO A 69 16.15 9.13 -5.71
C PRO A 69 17.36 8.69 -6.57
N ASN A 70 18.32 7.99 -5.98
CA ASN A 70 19.55 7.58 -6.67
C ASN A 70 19.41 6.24 -7.41
N VAL A 71 18.27 5.55 -7.27
CA VAL A 71 18.02 4.30 -7.99
C VAL A 71 17.63 4.61 -9.43
N GLY A 72 18.41 4.10 -10.39
CA GLY A 72 18.21 4.30 -11.83
C GLY A 72 17.98 3.00 -12.61
N LEU A 73 17.83 3.13 -13.94
CA LEU A 73 17.62 1.98 -14.84
C LEU A 73 18.72 0.92 -14.72
N LYS A 74 19.98 1.33 -14.59
CA LYS A 74 21.13 0.41 -14.42
C LYS A 74 20.98 -0.47 -13.18
N ASP A 75 20.33 0.03 -12.13
CA ASP A 75 20.11 -0.77 -10.92
C ASP A 75 18.96 -1.77 -11.14
N VAL A 76 17.92 -1.37 -11.87
CA VAL A 76 16.82 -2.26 -12.23
C VAL A 76 17.29 -3.39 -13.15
N GLU A 77 18.16 -3.09 -14.12
CA GLU A 77 18.72 -4.07 -15.05
C GLU A 77 19.45 -5.22 -14.36
N LYS A 78 20.13 -4.95 -13.24
CA LYS A 78 20.82 -5.99 -12.44
C LYS A 78 19.87 -7.10 -11.93
N TYR A 79 18.60 -6.78 -11.78
CA TYR A 79 17.56 -7.69 -11.26
C TYR A 79 16.59 -8.15 -12.35
N SER A 80 16.79 -7.72 -13.60
CA SER A 80 15.95 -8.09 -14.72
C SER A 80 16.36 -9.44 -15.31
N ILE A 81 15.39 -10.23 -15.73
CA ILE A 81 15.61 -11.45 -16.50
C ILE A 81 15.70 -11.04 -17.96
N ASN A 82 16.90 -11.09 -18.56
CA ASN A 82 17.17 -10.49 -19.86
C ASN A 82 16.52 -11.20 -21.05
N ASP A 83 16.26 -12.50 -20.95
CA ASP A 83 15.76 -13.33 -22.05
C ASP A 83 14.23 -13.43 -22.08
N ILE A 84 13.53 -12.65 -21.25
CA ILE A 84 12.08 -12.65 -21.19
C ILE A 84 11.55 -11.27 -21.61
N ASP A 85 10.78 -11.22 -22.70
CA ASP A 85 9.99 -10.04 -23.02
C ASP A 85 8.85 -9.91 -22.02
N SER A 86 8.95 -8.91 -21.14
CA SER A 86 8.05 -8.75 -19.98
C SER A 86 7.80 -7.29 -19.63
N TYR A 87 6.59 -7.04 -19.12
CA TYR A 87 6.27 -5.75 -18.49
C TYR A 87 6.91 -5.69 -17.11
N LYS A 88 7.58 -4.59 -16.83
CA LYS A 88 8.28 -4.38 -15.55
C LYS A 88 7.55 -3.33 -14.75
N ILE A 89 7.18 -3.67 -13.53
CA ILE A 89 6.63 -2.75 -12.55
C ILE A 89 7.65 -2.62 -11.43
N VAL A 90 8.20 -1.42 -11.27
CA VAL A 90 9.30 -1.16 -10.34
C VAL A 90 8.81 -0.40 -9.13
N PHE A 91 9.14 -0.91 -7.95
CA PHE A 91 8.98 -0.22 -6.68
C PHE A 91 10.37 0.04 -6.10
N VAL A 92 10.62 1.27 -5.67
CA VAL A 92 11.82 1.65 -4.96
C VAL A 92 11.43 1.99 -3.52
N ASP A 93 11.95 1.24 -2.55
CA ASP A 93 11.60 1.37 -1.14
C ASP A 93 10.07 1.30 -0.88
N GLY A 94 9.36 0.46 -1.65
CA GLY A 94 7.91 0.31 -1.56
C GLY A 94 7.09 1.38 -2.30
N VAL A 95 7.73 2.36 -2.93
CA VAL A 95 7.07 3.41 -3.73
C VAL A 95 7.14 3.04 -5.21
N PHE A 96 5.97 3.00 -5.86
CA PHE A 96 5.89 2.77 -7.31
C PHE A 96 6.63 3.87 -8.08
N ASN A 97 7.53 3.47 -8.98
CA ASN A 97 8.28 4.38 -9.83
C ASN A 97 7.87 4.21 -11.30
N PRO A 98 7.05 5.11 -11.86
CA PRO A 98 6.59 5.01 -13.25
C PRO A 98 7.70 5.21 -14.28
N PHE A 99 8.78 5.94 -13.94
CA PHE A 99 9.89 6.20 -14.85
C PHE A 99 10.81 4.99 -15.03
N LEU A 100 10.86 4.12 -14.05
CA LEU A 100 11.62 2.87 -14.08
C LEU A 100 10.78 1.68 -14.52
N SER A 101 9.47 1.88 -14.67
CA SER A 101 8.51 0.84 -15.02
C SER A 101 8.13 0.91 -16.49
N ASN A 102 7.78 -0.23 -17.07
CA ASN A 102 7.15 -0.31 -18.38
C ASN A 102 5.63 -0.46 -18.20
N THR A 103 4.91 0.66 -18.26
CA THR A 103 3.46 0.71 -17.94
C THR A 103 2.59 1.05 -19.13
N THR A 104 3.19 1.29 -20.30
CA THR A 104 2.45 1.64 -21.52
C THR A 104 2.32 0.41 -22.40
N HIS A 105 1.08 -0.04 -22.60
CA HIS A 105 0.78 -1.17 -23.47
C HIS A 105 -0.65 -1.09 -24.00
N ASP A 106 -0.85 -1.54 -25.24
CA ASP A 106 -2.17 -1.66 -25.84
C ASP A 106 -2.98 -2.76 -25.15
N GLY A 107 -4.18 -2.39 -24.68
CA GLY A 107 -5.10 -3.31 -24.01
C GLY A 107 -4.87 -3.50 -22.51
N MET A 108 -3.84 -2.87 -21.92
CA MET A 108 -3.56 -2.96 -20.49
C MET A 108 -3.31 -1.57 -19.87
N ASP A 109 -4.02 -1.27 -18.79
CA ASP A 109 -3.83 -0.05 -18.00
C ASP A 109 -3.11 -0.38 -16.69
N ILE A 110 -1.92 0.15 -16.51
CA ILE A 110 -1.15 0.01 -15.26
C ILE A 110 -1.06 1.39 -14.60
N CYS A 111 -1.66 1.53 -13.43
CA CYS A 111 -1.60 2.77 -12.66
C CYS A 111 -1.78 2.50 -11.16
N VAL A 112 -1.37 3.46 -10.33
CA VAL A 112 -1.63 3.40 -8.90
C VAL A 112 -3.13 3.54 -8.61
N LEU A 113 -3.61 2.86 -7.56
CA LEU A 113 -5.04 2.84 -7.21
C LEU A 113 -5.59 4.25 -6.96
N SER A 114 -4.82 5.14 -6.34
CA SER A 114 -5.24 6.54 -6.12
C SER A 114 -5.55 7.27 -7.44
N ALA A 115 -4.72 7.07 -8.47
CA ALA A 115 -4.96 7.64 -9.79
C ALA A 115 -6.15 6.96 -10.50
N ALA A 116 -6.37 5.67 -10.29
CA ALA A 116 -7.53 4.97 -10.83
C ALA A 116 -8.84 5.45 -10.20
N LEU A 117 -8.86 5.66 -8.89
CA LEU A 117 -10.05 6.16 -8.15
C LEU A 117 -10.51 7.55 -8.59
N SER A 118 -9.60 8.40 -9.08
CA SER A 118 -9.95 9.73 -9.61
C SER A 118 -10.53 9.68 -11.03
N LYS A 119 -10.37 8.57 -11.77
CA LYS A 119 -10.83 8.43 -13.15
C LYS A 119 -12.19 7.75 -13.24
N THR A 120 -13.16 8.41 -13.89
CA THR A 120 -14.52 7.87 -14.10
C THR A 120 -14.53 6.51 -14.81
N LYS A 121 -13.55 6.26 -15.70
CA LYS A 121 -13.36 5.00 -16.42
C LYS A 121 -13.32 3.78 -15.48
N TYR A 122 -12.70 3.91 -14.31
CA TYR A 122 -12.49 2.81 -13.38
C TYR A 122 -13.52 2.72 -12.25
N LYS A 123 -14.40 3.73 -12.11
CA LYS A 123 -15.41 3.77 -11.02
C LYS A 123 -16.31 2.53 -10.99
N LYS A 124 -16.65 1.97 -12.16
CA LYS A 124 -17.48 0.75 -12.26
C LYS A 124 -16.71 -0.52 -11.87
N THR A 125 -15.41 -0.56 -12.13
CA THR A 125 -14.55 -1.71 -11.87
C THR A 125 -14.07 -1.74 -10.43
N ILE A 126 -13.81 -0.54 -9.85
CA ILE A 126 -13.40 -0.38 -8.45
C ILE A 126 -14.65 -0.09 -7.61
N THR A 127 -15.64 -0.96 -7.66
CA THR A 127 -16.74 -0.87 -6.71
C THR A 127 -16.25 -1.30 -5.33
N LEU A 128 -16.61 -0.54 -4.31
CA LEU A 128 -16.31 -0.81 -2.90
C LEU A 128 -16.58 -2.27 -2.48
N ASN A 129 -17.55 -2.93 -3.11
CA ASN A 129 -17.88 -4.33 -2.88
C ASN A 129 -16.81 -5.33 -3.33
N THR A 130 -15.92 -4.94 -4.25
CA THR A 130 -14.83 -5.81 -4.72
C THR A 130 -13.60 -5.74 -3.79
N LEU A 131 -13.45 -4.65 -3.05
CA LEU A 131 -12.35 -4.41 -2.12
C LEU A 131 -12.66 -4.85 -0.67
N ILE A 132 -13.90 -5.25 -0.39
CA ILE A 132 -14.41 -5.48 0.99
C ILE A 132 -14.88 -6.93 1.20
N LYS A 133 -14.70 -7.83 0.25
CA LYS A 133 -14.99 -9.25 0.48
C LYS A 133 -13.89 -9.96 1.24
#